data_4f49a38bd2f293c354935def70048ac1
#
_entry.id   4f49a38bd2f293c354935def70048ac1
#
_cell.length_a   1.000
_cell.length_b   1.000
_cell.length_c   1.000
_cell.angle_alpha   90.00
_cell.angle_beta   90.00
_cell.angle_gamma   90.00
#
_symmetry.space_group_name_H-M   'P 1'
#
loop_
_entity.id
_entity.type
_entity.pdbx_description
1 polymer ?
#
loop_
_entity_poly.entity_id
_entity_poly.type
_entity_poly.pdbx_seq_one_letter_code
_entity_poly.pdbx_strand_id
1 'polypeptide(L)'
;MNQELEQYLWFFVDHRQKDWPEWLASAEFAVNNKVHIATKVLSFIINYGRELRMGGNIRKRGKVEKVTEFVKRIKKVHEEAGAALKKIQEDMKRQADRERKETEEWKKGDKVMLGTKDLVFKERLARKLVD
;
A
#
# COMPACT_ATOMS: atom_id res chain seq x y z
N MET A 1 3.78 -4.34 -0.43
CA MET A 1 2.89 -5.17 0.41
C MET A 1 2.91 -6.64 0.01
N ASN A 2 2.67 -7.01 -1.25
CA ASN A 2 2.70 -8.42 -1.68
C ASN A 2 4.05 -9.11 -1.41
N GLN A 3 5.16 -8.44 -1.68
CA GLN A 3 6.49 -8.98 -1.45
C GLN A 3 6.76 -9.34 0.02
N GLU A 4 6.29 -8.54 0.97
CA GLU A 4 6.45 -8.84 2.41
C GLU A 4 5.58 -10.03 2.84
N LEU A 5 4.36 -10.12 2.29
CA LEU A 5 3.46 -11.25 2.52
C LEU A 5 4.04 -12.54 1.95
N GLU A 6 4.54 -12.49 0.72
CA GLU A 6 5.19 -13.61 0.06
C GLU A 6 6.42 -14.09 0.85
N GLN A 7 7.27 -13.17 1.30
CA GLN A 7 8.42 -13.50 2.14
C GLN A 7 8.01 -14.21 3.44
N TYR A 8 6.93 -13.73 4.09
CA TYR A 8 6.42 -14.38 5.30
C TYR A 8 5.93 -15.81 4.98
N LEU A 9 5.14 -15.98 3.95
CA LEU A 9 4.63 -17.28 3.56
C LEU A 9 5.76 -18.26 3.19
N TRP A 10 6.80 -17.79 2.53
CA TRP A 10 7.98 -18.59 2.17
C TRP A 10 8.66 -19.26 3.38
N PHE A 11 8.62 -18.64 4.56
CA PHE A 11 9.20 -19.22 5.78
C PHE A 11 8.36 -20.31 6.41
N PHE A 12 7.04 -20.29 6.22
CA PHE A 12 6.12 -21.16 6.95
C PHE A 12 5.45 -22.21 6.06
N VAL A 13 5.33 -21.94 4.78
CA VAL A 13 4.68 -22.86 3.83
C VAL A 13 5.60 -24.03 3.49
N ASP A 14 5.04 -25.25 3.54
CA ASP A 14 5.76 -26.49 3.18
C ASP A 14 6.18 -26.47 1.70
N HIS A 15 7.19 -27.27 1.35
CA HIS A 15 7.72 -27.41 -0.02
C HIS A 15 6.64 -27.80 -1.05
N ARG A 16 5.56 -28.43 -0.63
CA ARG A 16 4.40 -28.79 -1.48
C ARG A 16 3.46 -27.64 -1.74
N GLN A 17 3.61 -26.51 -1.06
CA GLN A 17 2.83 -25.27 -1.20
C GLN A 17 1.31 -25.44 -1.10
N LYS A 18 0.83 -26.47 -0.38
CA LYS A 18 -0.61 -26.75 -0.24
C LYS A 18 -1.24 -26.14 1.01
N ASP A 19 -0.42 -25.80 1.99
CA ASP A 19 -0.81 -25.33 3.32
C ASP A 19 -0.77 -23.80 3.47
N TRP A 20 -0.44 -23.05 2.40
CA TRP A 20 -0.39 -21.59 2.43
C TRP A 20 -1.68 -20.92 2.94
N PRO A 21 -2.92 -21.45 2.69
CA PRO A 21 -4.12 -20.81 3.20
C PRO A 21 -4.20 -20.82 4.73
N GLU A 22 -3.60 -21.80 5.40
CA GLU A 22 -3.56 -21.90 6.86
C GLU A 22 -2.68 -20.80 7.47
N TRP A 23 -1.65 -20.42 6.75
CA TRP A 23 -0.70 -19.38 7.17
C TRP A 23 -1.11 -17.95 6.83
N LEU A 24 -2.10 -17.79 5.94
CA LEU A 24 -2.49 -16.48 5.41
C LEU A 24 -2.95 -15.51 6.51
N ALA A 25 -3.77 -15.98 7.44
CA ALA A 25 -4.24 -15.15 8.55
C ALA A 25 -3.09 -14.70 9.47
N SER A 26 -2.11 -15.56 9.68
CA SER A 26 -0.92 -15.25 10.48
C SER A 26 -0.01 -14.28 9.74
N ALA A 27 0.12 -14.43 8.43
CA ALA A 27 0.89 -13.54 7.57
C ALA A 27 0.26 -12.14 7.52
N GLU A 28 -1.05 -12.05 7.34
CA GLU A 28 -1.80 -10.80 7.38
C GLU A 28 -1.62 -10.08 8.73
N PHE A 29 -1.75 -10.83 9.82
CA PHE A 29 -1.51 -10.28 11.15
C PHE A 29 -0.10 -9.75 11.30
N ALA A 30 0.91 -10.49 10.89
CA ALA A 30 2.32 -10.09 10.99
C ALA A 30 2.62 -8.82 10.18
N VAL A 31 2.10 -8.72 8.95
CA VAL A 31 2.26 -7.54 8.09
C VAL A 31 1.59 -6.31 8.70
N ASN A 32 0.35 -6.45 9.20
CA ASN A 32 -0.40 -5.36 9.81
C ASN A 32 0.13 -4.96 11.21
N ASN A 33 0.87 -5.84 11.86
CA ASN A 33 1.49 -5.58 13.17
C ASN A 33 2.94 -5.07 13.05
N LYS A 34 3.41 -4.80 11.84
CA LYS A 34 4.71 -4.20 11.57
C LYS A 34 4.57 -2.69 11.40
N VAL A 35 5.57 -1.94 11.86
CA VAL A 35 5.64 -0.50 11.61
C VAL A 35 5.83 -0.25 10.12
N HIS A 36 4.86 0.41 9.51
CA HIS A 36 4.91 0.73 8.09
C HIS A 36 5.94 1.83 7.82
N ILE A 37 6.78 1.64 6.80
CA ILE A 37 7.92 2.55 6.50
C ILE A 37 7.44 3.98 6.24
N ALA A 38 6.32 4.15 5.55
CA ALA A 38 5.80 5.46 5.18
C ALA A 38 5.10 6.18 6.34
N THR A 39 4.24 5.49 7.06
CA THR A 39 3.45 6.10 8.14
C THR A 39 4.18 6.13 9.48
N LYS A 40 5.24 5.32 9.64
CA LYS A 40 5.96 5.09 10.91
C LYS A 40 5.09 4.57 12.05
N VAL A 41 3.89 4.10 11.73
CA VAL A 41 2.90 3.60 12.68
C VAL A 41 2.45 2.21 12.23
N LEU A 42 2.01 1.36 13.17
CA LEU A 42 1.40 0.07 12.86
C LEU A 42 0.00 0.27 12.27
N SER A 43 -0.36 -0.52 11.25
CA SER A 43 -1.70 -0.47 10.65
C SER A 43 -2.80 -0.72 11.68
N PHE A 44 -2.58 -1.58 12.66
CA PHE A 44 -3.54 -1.82 13.73
C PHE A 44 -3.76 -0.62 14.65
N ILE A 45 -2.72 0.19 14.90
CA ILE A 45 -2.88 1.41 15.68
C ILE A 45 -3.71 2.43 14.91
N ILE A 46 -3.51 2.54 13.59
CA ILE A 46 -4.29 3.46 12.74
C ILE A 46 -5.76 3.03 12.73
N ASN A 47 -6.05 1.73 12.58
CA ASN A 47 -7.41 1.23 12.43
C ASN A 47 -8.17 1.10 13.76
N TYR A 48 -7.49 0.59 14.78
CA TYR A 48 -8.12 0.22 16.05
C TYR A 48 -7.68 1.08 17.24
N GLY A 49 -6.74 1.99 17.04
CA GLY A 49 -6.17 2.83 18.08
C GLY A 49 -5.36 2.06 19.14
N ARG A 50 -5.01 0.80 18.90
CA ARG A 50 -4.27 -0.06 19.83
C ARG A 50 -3.46 -1.11 19.09
N GLU A 51 -2.41 -1.59 19.73
CA GLU A 51 -1.69 -2.78 19.27
C GLU A 51 -2.54 -4.03 19.50
N LEU A 52 -2.57 -4.91 18.51
CA LEU A 52 -3.16 -6.24 18.63
C LEU A 52 -2.04 -7.24 18.95
N ARG A 53 -2.39 -8.28 19.73
CA ARG A 53 -1.48 -9.37 20.07
C ARG A 53 -2.02 -10.67 19.53
N MET A 54 -1.16 -11.45 18.89
CA MET A 54 -1.45 -12.82 18.52
C MET A 54 -1.28 -13.70 19.76
N GLY A 55 -2.34 -14.41 20.15
CA GLY A 55 -2.33 -15.30 21.31
C GLY A 55 -3.04 -14.74 22.54
N GLY A 56 -3.78 -15.61 23.20
CA GLY A 56 -4.81 -15.33 24.19
C GLY A 56 -4.38 -14.85 25.57
N ASN A 57 -3.38 -14.01 25.69
CA ASN A 57 -3.15 -13.34 26.97
C ASN A 57 -4.25 -12.32 27.22
N ILE A 58 -5.25 -12.76 27.96
CA ILE A 58 -6.33 -11.91 28.48
C ILE A 58 -5.63 -10.78 29.27
N ARG A 59 -5.65 -9.57 28.70
CA ARG A 59 -5.21 -8.39 29.44
C ARG A 59 -6.04 -8.32 30.73
N LYS A 60 -5.38 -8.23 31.88
CA LYS A 60 -6.04 -7.76 33.10
C LYS A 60 -6.81 -6.48 32.71
N ARG A 61 -8.10 -6.44 33.04
CA ARG A 61 -8.95 -5.26 32.77
C ARG A 61 -8.25 -4.02 33.30
N GLY A 62 -7.60 -3.28 32.41
CA GLY A 62 -7.08 -1.95 32.70
C GLY A 62 -8.22 -0.96 32.81
N LYS A 63 -7.96 0.20 33.40
CA LYS A 63 -8.90 1.31 33.45
C LYS A 63 -9.42 1.60 32.03
N VAL A 64 -10.73 1.57 31.85
CA VAL A 64 -11.34 1.85 30.54
C VAL A 64 -11.11 3.32 30.22
N GLU A 65 -10.43 3.58 29.11
CA GLU A 65 -10.19 4.93 28.60
C GLU A 65 -11.55 5.60 28.28
N LYS A 66 -11.71 6.87 28.63
CA LYS A 66 -12.92 7.61 28.25
C LYS A 66 -13.02 7.72 26.73
N VAL A 67 -14.22 7.59 26.19
CA VAL A 67 -14.47 7.64 24.74
C VAL A 67 -13.88 8.90 24.10
N THR A 68 -14.00 10.03 24.77
CA THR A 68 -13.46 11.31 24.30
C THR A 68 -11.92 11.31 24.18
N GLU A 69 -11.22 10.67 25.12
CA GLU A 69 -9.76 10.54 25.08
C GLU A 69 -9.32 9.58 23.97
N PHE A 70 -10.03 8.48 23.82
CA PHE A 70 -9.81 7.53 22.73
C PHE A 70 -9.96 8.18 21.36
N VAL A 71 -11.06 8.93 21.13
CA VAL A 71 -11.30 9.63 19.87
C VAL A 71 -10.22 10.68 19.59
N LYS A 72 -9.79 11.45 20.60
CA LYS A 72 -8.69 12.42 20.43
C LYS A 72 -7.39 11.73 20.05
N ARG A 73 -7.07 10.61 20.68
CA ARG A 73 -5.87 9.84 20.38
C ARG A 73 -5.88 9.28 18.96
N ILE A 74 -6.99 8.69 18.51
CA ILE A 74 -7.11 8.19 17.13
C ILE A 74 -6.98 9.33 16.12
N LYS A 75 -7.65 10.46 16.32
CA LYS A 75 -7.52 11.62 15.43
C LYS A 75 -6.08 12.07 15.30
N LYS A 76 -5.36 12.17 16.41
CA LYS A 76 -3.94 12.55 16.41
C LYS A 76 -3.09 11.55 15.59
N VAL A 77 -3.30 10.26 15.78
CA VAL A 77 -2.59 9.22 15.01
C VAL A 77 -2.88 9.32 13.52
N HIS A 78 -4.12 9.58 13.12
CA HIS A 78 -4.49 9.77 11.72
C HIS A 78 -3.84 11.03 11.11
N GLU A 79 -3.80 12.13 11.85
CA GLU A 79 -3.15 13.37 11.41
C GLU A 79 -1.65 13.16 11.21
N GLU A 80 -0.98 12.52 12.16
CA GLU A 80 0.45 12.20 12.09
C GLU A 80 0.76 11.26 10.92
N ALA A 81 -0.02 10.20 10.74
CA ALA A 81 0.13 9.27 9.62
C ALA A 81 -0.13 9.96 8.27
N GLY A 82 -1.15 10.82 8.19
CA GLY A 82 -1.46 11.61 7.01
C GLY A 82 -0.34 12.59 6.64
N ALA A 83 0.24 13.26 7.62
CA ALA A 83 1.38 14.15 7.42
C ALA A 83 2.62 13.39 6.92
N ALA A 84 2.89 12.21 7.49
CA ALA A 84 4.00 11.37 7.06
C ALA A 84 3.83 10.89 5.61
N LEU A 85 2.62 10.48 5.22
CA LEU A 85 2.31 10.08 3.84
C LEU A 85 2.50 11.23 2.85
N LYS A 86 2.00 12.43 3.17
CA LYS A 86 2.20 13.61 2.32
C LYS A 86 3.67 13.90 2.08
N LYS A 87 4.48 13.86 3.15
CA LYS A 87 5.93 14.08 3.05
C LYS A 87 6.58 13.06 2.10
N ILE A 88 6.25 11.79 2.22
CA ILE A 88 6.79 10.74 1.35
C ILE A 88 6.33 10.94 -0.10
N GLN A 89 5.07 11.31 -0.33
CA GLN A 89 4.56 11.61 -1.67
C GLN A 89 5.33 12.79 -2.30
N GLU A 90 5.62 13.84 -1.54
CA GLU A 90 6.42 14.97 -2.01
C GLU A 90 7.86 14.55 -2.33
N ASP A 91 8.48 13.72 -1.50
CA ASP A 91 9.82 13.20 -1.73
C ASP A 91 9.87 12.30 -2.98
N MET A 92 8.89 11.39 -3.15
CA MET A 92 8.75 10.56 -4.35
C MET A 92 8.55 11.40 -5.60
N LYS A 93 7.68 12.41 -5.53
CA LYS A 93 7.47 13.35 -6.64
C LYS A 93 8.78 14.06 -7.00
N ARG A 94 9.48 14.60 -6.01
CA ARG A 94 10.76 15.30 -6.21
C ARG A 94 11.82 14.39 -6.84
N GLN A 95 11.85 13.12 -6.45
CA GLN A 95 12.75 12.12 -7.04
C GLN A 95 12.38 11.82 -8.50
N ALA A 96 11.09 11.56 -8.76
CA ALA A 96 10.60 11.31 -10.12
C ALA A 96 10.83 12.50 -11.06
N ASP A 97 10.62 13.73 -10.57
CA ASP A 97 10.79 14.94 -11.36
C ASP A 97 12.28 15.23 -11.69
N ARG A 98 13.23 14.73 -10.89
CA ARG A 98 14.68 14.84 -11.22
C ARG A 98 15.08 14.05 -12.45
N GLU A 99 14.43 12.94 -12.70
CA GLU A 99 14.72 12.04 -13.83
C GLU A 99 13.84 12.35 -15.05
N ARG A 100 12.82 13.20 -14.88
CA ARG A 100 11.99 13.64 -15.99
C ARG A 100 12.76 14.61 -16.88
N LYS A 101 12.87 14.28 -18.15
CA LYS A 101 13.22 15.25 -19.20
C LYS A 101 12.08 16.27 -19.28
N GLU A 102 12.44 17.55 -19.53
CA GLU A 102 11.44 18.58 -19.83
C GLU A 102 10.48 18.05 -20.89
N THR A 103 9.21 17.99 -20.56
CA THR A 103 8.17 17.55 -21.50
C THR A 103 7.96 18.68 -22.49
N GLU A 104 8.19 18.40 -23.77
CA GLU A 104 7.79 19.32 -24.84
C GLU A 104 6.29 19.63 -24.68
N GLU A 105 5.93 20.92 -24.68
CA GLU A 105 4.54 21.33 -24.62
C GLU A 105 3.86 21.00 -25.95
N TRP A 106 3.09 19.94 -25.99
CA TRP A 106 2.34 19.53 -27.18
C TRP A 106 1.15 20.46 -27.42
N LYS A 107 1.05 21.00 -28.64
CA LYS A 107 -0.06 21.84 -29.10
C LYS A 107 -1.04 21.05 -29.95
N LYS A 108 -2.28 21.53 -30.01
CA LYS A 108 -3.28 20.95 -30.89
C LYS A 108 -2.82 21.06 -32.35
N GLY A 109 -2.58 19.91 -32.99
CA GLY A 109 -2.05 19.82 -34.36
C GLY A 109 -0.67 19.18 -34.45
N ASP A 110 0.02 18.96 -33.36
CA ASP A 110 1.31 18.26 -33.35
C ASP A 110 1.10 16.77 -33.65
N LYS A 111 1.99 16.24 -34.47
CA LYS A 111 1.98 14.83 -34.82
C LYS A 111 2.74 14.05 -33.75
N VAL A 112 2.08 13.07 -33.14
CA VAL A 112 2.66 12.19 -32.14
C VAL A 112 2.67 10.74 -32.63
N MET A 113 3.72 10.00 -32.28
CA MET A 113 3.75 8.56 -32.50
C MET A 113 2.97 7.85 -31.39
N LEU A 114 1.95 7.09 -31.78
CA LEU A 114 1.15 6.31 -30.86
C LEU A 114 1.68 4.87 -30.82
N GLY A 115 2.11 4.41 -29.64
CA GLY A 115 2.43 3.01 -29.42
C GLY A 115 1.16 2.17 -29.44
N THR A 116 0.99 1.35 -30.47
CA THR A 116 -0.23 0.52 -30.65
C THR A 116 -0.19 -0.80 -29.91
N LYS A 117 0.94 -1.12 -29.28
CA LYS A 117 1.19 -2.44 -28.65
C LYS A 117 0.19 -2.80 -27.56
N ASP A 118 -0.28 -1.81 -26.81
CA ASP A 118 -1.18 -1.98 -25.66
C ASP A 118 -2.62 -1.44 -25.94
N LEU A 119 -2.90 -1.04 -27.18
CA LEU A 119 -4.22 -0.55 -27.55
C LEU A 119 -5.13 -1.70 -27.93
N VAL A 120 -6.18 -1.91 -27.12
CA VAL A 120 -7.27 -2.83 -27.47
C VAL A 120 -8.34 -2.06 -28.22
N PHE A 121 -8.38 -2.22 -29.51
CA PHE A 121 -9.47 -1.65 -30.32
C PHE A 121 -10.72 -2.55 -30.20
N LYS A 122 -11.85 -1.96 -29.81
CA LYS A 122 -13.15 -2.66 -29.71
C LYS A 122 -13.67 -3.17 -31.06
N GLU A 123 -13.23 -2.57 -32.14
CA GLU A 123 -13.51 -3.03 -33.48
C GLU A 123 -12.19 -3.37 -34.17
N ARG A 124 -12.17 -4.49 -34.89
CA ARG A 124 -11.09 -4.83 -35.82
C ARG A 124 -11.09 -3.80 -36.96
N LEU A 125 -10.66 -2.61 -36.69
CA LEU A 125 -10.22 -1.69 -37.73
C LEU A 125 -9.11 -2.40 -38.47
N ALA A 126 -9.42 -2.67 -39.75
CA ALA A 126 -8.64 -3.51 -40.63
C ALA A 126 -7.14 -3.16 -40.53
N ARG A 127 -6.29 -4.19 -40.55
CA ARG A 127 -4.83 -4.15 -40.75
C ARG A 127 -4.36 -3.43 -42.03
N LYS A 128 -5.18 -2.54 -42.60
CA LYS A 128 -4.94 -1.86 -43.89
C LYS A 128 -4.30 -0.49 -43.77
N LEU A 129 -3.79 -0.11 -42.62
CA LEU A 129 -3.07 1.16 -42.43
C LEU A 129 -1.62 0.96 -41.96
N VAL A 130 -1.04 -0.18 -42.32
CA VAL A 130 0.39 -0.41 -42.16
C VAL A 130 0.93 -0.86 -43.54
N ASP A 131 1.04 0.09 -44.42
CA ASP A 131 1.95 0.10 -45.58
C ASP A 131 2.60 1.48 -45.66
#